data_9c87fdea590e670f5b5f7260355de385
#
_entry.id   9c87fdea590e670f5b5f7260355de385
#
_cell.length_a   1.000
_cell.length_b   1.000
_cell.length_c   1.000
_cell.angle_alpha   90.00
_cell.angle_beta   90.00
_cell.angle_gamma   90.00
#
_symmetry.space_group_name_H-M   'P 1'
#
loop_
_entity.id
_entity.type
_entity.pdbx_description
1 polymer ?
#
loop_
_entity_poly.entity_id
_entity_poly.type
_entity_poly.pdbx_seq_one_letter_code
_entity_poly.pdbx_strand_id
1 'polypeptide(L)'
;MEKRNESRKWKTAGRFPAEILFLTGFLVGNIIPNLIWKMEWKQKTLASFYLIRNFAGKDISGGAYLLEVLRHRGVLFLFLFFCGFTIFGVPLSVAYMLILGMETGLILTLSVLEFGIYGGVAGAGLLIPQYVIYIPVYFYLAGLVYRQSYDIWKNYGLVPQKSRLYIRQGMTAFLVYTGGILAESFLNP
;
A
#
# COMPACT_ATOMS: atom_id res chain seq x y z
N MET A 1 -5.04 -11.04 36.22
CA MET A 1 -3.77 -10.28 36.14
C MET A 1 -2.97 -10.59 34.87
N GLU A 2 -3.08 -11.78 34.29
CA GLU A 2 -2.35 -12.26 33.12
C GLU A 2 -2.68 -11.47 31.82
N LYS A 3 -3.95 -11.16 31.56
CA LYS A 3 -4.37 -10.36 30.38
C LYS A 3 -3.79 -8.94 30.32
N ARG A 4 -3.49 -8.34 31.48
CA ARG A 4 -2.91 -6.98 31.56
C ARG A 4 -1.40 -7.00 31.26
N ASN A 5 -0.70 -8.08 31.55
CA ASN A 5 0.72 -8.25 31.24
C ASN A 5 0.94 -8.57 29.77
N GLU A 6 0.02 -9.27 29.14
CA GLU A 6 0.08 -9.56 27.71
C GLU A 6 -0.08 -8.29 26.87
N SER A 7 -1.00 -7.39 27.22
CA SER A 7 -1.17 -6.12 26.50
C SER A 7 0.04 -5.18 26.60
N ARG A 8 0.84 -5.28 27.66
CA ARG A 8 2.10 -4.53 27.81
C ARG A 8 3.23 -5.11 26.97
N LYS A 9 3.32 -6.44 26.82
CA LYS A 9 4.33 -7.09 25.96
C LYS A 9 4.16 -6.74 24.47
N TRP A 10 2.92 -6.46 24.02
CA TRP A 10 2.66 -5.99 22.66
C TRP A 10 3.14 -4.56 22.41
N LYS A 11 3.25 -3.73 23.43
CA LYS A 11 3.76 -2.36 23.31
C LYS A 11 5.28 -2.27 23.20
N THR A 12 6.00 -3.34 23.57
CA THR A 12 7.48 -3.40 23.55
C THR A 12 8.05 -4.16 22.35
N ALA A 13 7.24 -4.88 21.57
CA ALA A 13 7.64 -5.31 20.24
C ALA A 13 7.81 -4.04 19.40
N GLY A 14 9.02 -3.76 18.92
CA GLY A 14 9.43 -2.52 18.29
C GLY A 14 8.32 -1.91 17.42
N ARG A 15 7.95 -0.67 17.71
CA ARG A 15 6.90 0.05 16.98
C ARG A 15 7.31 0.10 15.51
N PHE A 16 6.55 -0.55 14.65
CA PHE A 16 6.81 -0.52 13.22
C PHE A 16 6.70 0.93 12.72
N PRO A 17 7.77 1.51 12.16
CA PRO A 17 7.79 2.91 11.78
C PRO A 17 7.15 3.14 10.40
N ALA A 18 5.92 2.65 10.21
CA ALA A 18 5.22 2.69 8.92
C ALA A 18 5.12 4.11 8.36
N GLU A 19 4.84 5.07 9.25
CA GLU A 19 4.68 6.48 8.89
C GLU A 19 5.97 7.07 8.32
N ILE A 20 7.10 6.79 8.97
CA ILE A 20 8.42 7.27 8.54
C ILE A 20 8.81 6.63 7.21
N LEU A 21 8.59 5.33 7.06
CA LEU A 21 8.90 4.59 5.84
C LEU A 21 8.05 5.11 4.67
N PHE A 22 6.76 5.32 4.88
CA PHE A 22 5.88 5.89 3.87
C PHE A 22 6.32 7.29 3.46
N LEU A 23 6.60 8.18 4.42
CA LEU A 23 7.08 9.54 4.13
C LEU A 23 8.42 9.54 3.38
N THR A 24 9.34 8.66 3.76
CA THR A 24 10.62 8.51 3.05
C THR A 24 10.40 8.07 1.61
N GLY A 25 9.55 7.06 1.38
CA GLY A 25 9.15 6.63 0.05
C GLY A 25 8.50 7.76 -0.74
N PHE A 26 7.57 8.49 -0.13
CA PHE A 26 6.90 9.64 -0.74
C PHE A 26 7.86 10.73 -1.20
N LEU A 27 8.83 11.10 -0.36
CA LEU A 27 9.86 12.07 -0.72
C LEU A 27 10.72 11.58 -1.89
N VAL A 28 11.13 10.32 -1.88
CA VAL A 28 11.87 9.71 -2.99
C VAL A 28 11.02 9.73 -4.27
N GLY A 29 9.74 9.38 -4.18
CA GLY A 29 8.81 9.43 -5.30
C GLY A 29 8.61 10.82 -5.89
N ASN A 30 8.68 11.87 -5.07
CA ASN A 30 8.65 13.25 -5.55
C ASN A 30 9.96 13.71 -6.21
N ILE A 31 11.10 13.23 -5.72
CA ILE A 31 12.42 13.66 -6.24
C ILE A 31 12.71 13.01 -7.59
N ILE A 32 12.41 11.72 -7.76
CA ILE A 32 12.74 10.95 -8.97
C ILE A 32 12.19 11.62 -10.24
N PRO A 33 10.88 11.96 -10.37
CA PRO A 33 10.37 12.59 -11.58
C PRO A 33 11.02 13.94 -11.85
N ASN A 34 11.23 14.74 -10.81
CA ASN A 34 11.87 16.05 -10.96
C ASN A 34 13.31 15.95 -11.48
N LEU A 35 14.04 14.89 -11.10
CA LEU A 35 15.40 14.65 -11.58
C LEU A 35 15.39 14.18 -13.04
N ILE A 36 14.47 13.29 -13.41
CA ILE A 36 14.34 12.72 -14.75
C ILE A 36 13.70 13.73 -15.71
N TRP A 37 12.80 14.58 -15.21
CA TRP A 37 12.11 15.61 -16.01
C TRP A 37 13.06 16.61 -16.67
N LYS A 38 14.23 16.82 -16.14
CA LYS A 38 15.29 17.64 -16.77
C LYS A 38 15.86 17.02 -18.07
N MET A 39 15.59 15.75 -18.34
CA MET A 39 16.04 15.06 -19.56
C MET A 39 14.93 15.09 -20.61
N GLU A 40 14.91 16.10 -21.46
CA GLU A 40 13.84 16.45 -22.42
C GLU A 40 13.21 15.32 -23.23
N TRP A 41 13.99 14.29 -23.60
CA TRP A 41 13.49 13.20 -24.43
C TRP A 41 12.73 12.12 -23.64
N LYS A 42 12.85 12.08 -22.31
CA LYS A 42 12.15 11.09 -21.43
C LYS A 42 10.83 11.63 -20.89
N GLN A 43 10.60 12.93 -20.94
CA GLN A 43 9.42 13.58 -20.36
C GLN A 43 8.11 13.03 -20.90
N LYS A 44 7.96 13.01 -22.23
CA LYS A 44 6.73 12.54 -22.89
C LYS A 44 6.49 11.03 -22.71
N THR A 45 7.58 10.26 -22.65
CA THR A 45 7.46 8.79 -22.61
C THR A 45 7.07 8.29 -21.22
N LEU A 46 7.62 8.86 -20.14
CA LEU A 46 7.31 8.41 -18.78
C LEU A 46 5.93 8.85 -18.32
N ALA A 47 5.58 10.11 -18.51
CA ALA A 47 4.27 10.63 -18.14
C ALA A 47 3.16 9.96 -18.94
N SER A 48 3.33 9.83 -20.28
CA SER A 48 2.37 9.15 -21.14
C SER A 48 2.24 7.68 -20.78
N PHE A 49 3.35 6.97 -20.50
CA PHE A 49 3.31 5.56 -20.16
C PHE A 49 2.59 5.30 -18.81
N TYR A 50 2.81 6.18 -17.84
CA TYR A 50 2.17 6.06 -16.53
C TYR A 50 0.67 6.41 -16.59
N LEU A 51 0.31 7.48 -17.31
CA LEU A 51 -1.08 7.89 -17.50
C LEU A 51 -1.82 6.88 -18.37
N ILE A 52 -1.23 6.41 -19.48
CA ILE A 52 -1.82 5.38 -20.35
C ILE A 52 -2.04 4.08 -19.57
N ARG A 53 -1.09 3.65 -18.77
CA ARG A 53 -1.22 2.42 -18.00
C ARG A 53 -2.32 2.49 -16.94
N ASN A 54 -2.52 3.65 -16.32
CA ASN A 54 -3.46 3.79 -15.20
C ASN A 54 -4.83 4.36 -15.62
N PHE A 55 -4.90 5.14 -16.70
CA PHE A 55 -6.11 5.90 -17.08
C PHE A 55 -6.59 5.71 -18.51
N ALA A 56 -5.77 5.17 -19.41
CA ALA A 56 -6.20 5.02 -20.80
C ALA A 56 -6.85 3.67 -21.07
N GLY A 57 -8.13 3.74 -21.40
CA GLY A 57 -8.73 2.82 -22.36
C GLY A 57 -9.21 1.50 -21.78
N LYS A 58 -9.97 1.54 -20.74
CA LYS A 58 -10.81 0.39 -20.41
C LYS A 58 -12.29 0.81 -20.42
N ASP A 59 -12.90 0.74 -21.61
CA ASP A 59 -14.36 0.52 -21.71
C ASP A 59 -14.66 -0.88 -21.14
N ILE A 60 -14.39 -1.06 -19.86
CA ILE A 60 -14.63 -2.32 -19.18
C ILE A 60 -15.97 -2.17 -18.47
N SER A 61 -16.91 -3.05 -18.80
CA SER A 61 -18.13 -3.18 -18.01
C SER A 61 -17.77 -3.24 -16.51
N GLY A 62 -18.46 -2.52 -15.66
CA GLY A 62 -18.07 -2.34 -14.25
C GLY A 62 -17.74 -3.63 -13.50
N GLY A 63 -18.33 -4.78 -13.90
CA GLY A 63 -18.00 -6.09 -13.35
C GLY A 63 -16.62 -6.63 -13.76
N ALA A 64 -16.18 -6.39 -15.00
CA ALA A 64 -14.86 -6.82 -15.45
C ALA A 64 -13.74 -5.94 -14.83
N TYR A 65 -14.01 -4.64 -14.65
CA TYR A 65 -13.12 -3.73 -13.94
C TYR A 65 -12.92 -4.15 -12.48
N LEU A 66 -14.02 -4.44 -11.78
CA LEU A 66 -13.97 -4.92 -10.40
C LEU A 66 -13.13 -6.19 -10.25
N LEU A 67 -13.30 -7.15 -11.16
CA LEU A 67 -12.54 -8.40 -11.13
C LEU A 67 -11.04 -8.17 -11.36
N GLU A 68 -10.69 -7.26 -12.28
CA GLU A 68 -9.30 -6.91 -12.60
C GLU A 68 -8.62 -6.21 -11.42
N VAL A 69 -9.29 -5.23 -10.81
CA VAL A 69 -8.79 -4.53 -9.63
C VAL A 69 -8.64 -5.48 -8.45
N LEU A 70 -9.64 -6.33 -8.21
CA LEU A 70 -9.61 -7.33 -7.15
C LEU A 70 -8.47 -8.33 -7.37
N ARG A 71 -8.25 -8.78 -8.61
CA ARG A 71 -7.17 -9.69 -8.97
C ARG A 71 -5.80 -9.04 -8.73
N HIS A 72 -5.60 -7.85 -9.22
CA HIS A 72 -4.29 -7.20 -9.15
C HIS A 72 -3.95 -6.77 -7.72
N ARG A 73 -4.84 -6.08 -7.06
CA ARG A 73 -4.63 -5.55 -5.70
C ARG A 73 -4.85 -6.61 -4.62
N GLY A 74 -5.81 -7.53 -4.82
CA GLY A 74 -6.08 -8.62 -3.89
C GLY A 74 -4.91 -9.61 -3.80
N VAL A 75 -4.25 -9.91 -4.91
CA VAL A 75 -3.05 -10.76 -4.93
C VAL A 75 -1.92 -10.12 -4.11
N LEU A 76 -1.68 -8.81 -4.25
CA LEU A 76 -0.67 -8.10 -3.45
C LEU A 76 -0.99 -8.14 -1.95
N PHE A 77 -2.26 -7.92 -1.59
CA PHE A 77 -2.71 -8.01 -0.21
C PHE A 77 -2.47 -9.40 0.38
N LEU A 78 -2.90 -10.45 -0.33
CA LEU A 78 -2.74 -11.84 0.09
C LEU A 78 -1.27 -12.24 0.17
N PHE A 79 -0.47 -11.82 -0.81
CA PHE A 79 0.97 -12.08 -0.81
C PHE A 79 1.63 -11.49 0.43
N LEU A 80 1.38 -10.21 0.73
CA LEU A 80 1.90 -9.57 1.93
C LEU A 80 1.41 -10.27 3.20
N PHE A 81 0.14 -10.63 3.26
CA PHE A 81 -0.45 -11.35 4.38
C PHE A 81 0.22 -12.71 4.60
N PHE A 82 0.40 -13.52 3.55
CA PHE A 82 1.07 -14.82 3.69
C PHE A 82 2.53 -14.70 4.08
N CYS A 83 3.23 -13.66 3.64
CA CYS A 83 4.62 -13.40 4.07
C CYS A 83 4.75 -13.16 5.58
N GLY A 84 3.67 -12.78 6.26
CA GLY A 84 3.66 -12.66 7.72
C GLY A 84 3.84 -13.98 8.48
N PHE A 85 3.63 -15.14 7.81
CA PHE A 85 3.93 -16.45 8.38
C PHE A 85 5.40 -16.86 8.18
N THR A 86 6.20 -16.03 7.55
CA THR A 86 7.61 -16.27 7.26
C THR A 86 8.50 -15.20 7.87
N ILE A 87 9.80 -15.45 7.95
CA ILE A 87 10.79 -14.48 8.38
C ILE A 87 10.88 -13.29 7.40
N PHE A 88 10.53 -13.51 6.14
CA PHE A 88 10.57 -12.49 5.09
C PHE A 88 9.52 -11.38 5.24
N GLY A 89 8.51 -11.55 6.09
CA GLY A 89 7.51 -10.50 6.31
C GLY A 89 8.09 -9.21 6.90
N VAL A 90 9.21 -9.28 7.66
CA VAL A 90 9.89 -8.07 8.19
C VAL A 90 10.43 -7.20 7.04
N PRO A 91 11.37 -7.66 6.20
CA PRO A 91 11.90 -6.85 5.11
C PRO A 91 10.84 -6.50 4.08
N LEU A 92 9.88 -7.38 3.84
CA LEU A 92 8.83 -7.15 2.86
C LEU A 92 7.86 -6.05 3.29
N SER A 93 7.47 -6.00 4.58
CA SER A 93 6.62 -4.93 5.11
C SER A 93 7.31 -3.56 5.04
N VAL A 94 8.62 -3.51 5.28
CA VAL A 94 9.42 -2.29 5.12
C VAL A 94 9.47 -1.85 3.65
N ALA A 95 9.83 -2.76 2.75
CA ALA A 95 9.88 -2.50 1.32
C ALA A 95 8.52 -2.04 0.78
N TYR A 96 7.46 -2.70 1.21
CA TYR A 96 6.09 -2.38 0.79
C TYR A 96 5.68 -0.96 1.18
N MET A 97 6.00 -0.52 2.41
CA MET A 97 5.69 0.86 2.84
C MET A 97 6.47 1.91 2.05
N LEU A 98 7.74 1.63 1.74
CA LEU A 98 8.55 2.52 0.90
C LEU A 98 7.98 2.61 -0.52
N ILE A 99 7.63 1.48 -1.13
CA ILE A 99 7.05 1.43 -2.49
C ILE A 99 5.71 2.16 -2.53
N LEU A 100 4.82 1.92 -1.57
CA LEU A 100 3.52 2.59 -1.50
C LEU A 100 3.66 4.11 -1.39
N GLY A 101 4.59 4.58 -0.56
CA GLY A 101 4.92 6.01 -0.47
C GLY A 101 5.47 6.55 -1.79
N MET A 102 6.40 5.81 -2.41
CA MET A 102 7.02 6.21 -3.67
C MET A 102 6.00 6.29 -4.81
N GLU A 103 5.10 5.31 -4.94
CA GLU A 103 4.01 5.34 -5.93
C GLU A 103 3.11 6.55 -5.74
N THR A 104 2.72 6.85 -4.51
CA THR A 104 1.88 8.01 -4.19
C THR A 104 2.57 9.32 -4.56
N GLY A 105 3.85 9.46 -4.22
CA GLY A 105 4.66 10.63 -4.57
C GLY A 105 4.86 10.79 -6.07
N LEU A 106 5.13 9.69 -6.78
CA LEU A 106 5.28 9.66 -8.24
C LEU A 106 4.01 10.16 -8.95
N ILE A 107 2.84 9.61 -8.58
CA ILE A 107 1.57 9.97 -9.20
C ILE A 107 1.29 11.47 -9.02
N LEU A 108 1.44 11.97 -7.79
CA LEU A 108 1.18 13.36 -7.50
C LEU A 108 2.12 14.30 -8.27
N THR A 109 3.42 13.98 -8.26
CA THR A 109 4.43 14.81 -8.93
C THR A 109 4.25 14.80 -10.44
N LEU A 110 4.00 13.64 -11.04
CA LEU A 110 3.76 13.54 -12.49
C LEU A 110 2.50 14.31 -12.90
N SER A 111 1.44 14.25 -12.10
CA SER A 111 0.21 15.01 -12.36
C SER A 111 0.47 16.53 -12.33
N VAL A 112 1.29 16.99 -11.39
CA VAL A 112 1.67 18.41 -11.33
C VAL A 112 2.57 18.82 -12.49
N LEU A 113 3.54 17.98 -12.85
CA LEU A 113 4.50 18.27 -13.93
C LEU A 113 3.84 18.28 -15.30
N GLU A 114 2.87 17.41 -15.54
CA GLU A 114 2.19 17.28 -16.85
C GLU A 114 1.09 18.34 -17.02
N PHE A 115 0.27 18.56 -16.00
CA PHE A 115 -0.93 19.40 -16.10
C PHE A 115 -0.88 20.67 -15.24
N GLY A 116 0.27 20.96 -14.63
CA GLY A 116 0.44 22.10 -13.72
C GLY A 116 -0.31 21.90 -12.40
N ILE A 117 -0.54 23.01 -11.68
CA ILE A 117 -1.19 23.00 -10.34
C ILE A 117 -2.61 22.43 -10.43
N TYR A 118 -3.35 22.73 -11.49
CA TYR A 118 -4.70 22.19 -11.72
C TYR A 118 -4.67 20.66 -11.88
N GLY A 119 -3.67 20.13 -12.58
CA GLY A 119 -3.45 18.69 -12.71
C GLY A 119 -3.12 18.03 -11.38
N GLY A 120 -2.34 18.70 -10.53
CA GLY A 120 -2.06 18.24 -9.17
C GLY A 120 -3.32 18.12 -8.31
N VAL A 121 -4.21 19.12 -8.37
CA VAL A 121 -5.50 19.11 -7.66
C VAL A 121 -6.43 18.02 -8.22
N ALA A 122 -6.52 17.91 -9.54
CA ALA A 122 -7.33 16.86 -10.19
C ALA A 122 -6.78 15.45 -9.88
N GLY A 123 -5.46 15.25 -9.98
CA GLY A 123 -4.80 13.99 -9.63
C GLY A 123 -5.00 13.62 -8.15
N ALA A 124 -4.85 14.58 -7.24
CA ALA A 124 -5.16 14.37 -5.82
C ALA A 124 -6.65 14.04 -5.62
N GLY A 125 -7.56 14.72 -6.31
CA GLY A 125 -9.00 14.49 -6.24
C GLY A 125 -9.40 13.08 -6.68
N LEU A 126 -8.77 12.55 -7.71
CA LEU A 126 -8.97 11.17 -8.17
C LEU A 126 -8.36 10.12 -7.21
N LEU A 127 -7.25 10.48 -6.55
CA LEU A 127 -6.57 9.58 -5.63
C LEU A 127 -7.22 9.55 -4.23
N ILE A 128 -7.77 10.68 -3.76
CA ILE A 128 -8.32 10.81 -2.40
C ILE A 128 -9.33 9.71 -2.05
N PRO A 129 -10.38 9.42 -2.85
CA PRO A 129 -11.38 8.41 -2.47
C PRO A 129 -10.77 7.04 -2.26
N GLN A 130 -9.83 6.67 -3.10
CA GLN A 130 -9.17 5.36 -3.09
C GLN A 130 -8.14 5.27 -1.96
N TYR A 131 -7.27 6.25 -1.85
CA TYR A 131 -6.16 6.23 -0.90
C TYR A 131 -6.59 6.43 0.55
N VAL A 132 -7.69 7.15 0.80
CA VAL A 132 -8.27 7.32 2.15
C VAL A 132 -8.63 5.97 2.77
N ILE A 133 -9.07 4.99 1.97
CA ILE A 133 -9.40 3.64 2.47
C ILE A 133 -8.16 2.75 2.43
N TYR A 134 -7.40 2.76 1.33
CA TYR A 134 -6.31 1.81 1.13
C TYR A 134 -5.09 2.09 2.00
N ILE A 135 -4.68 3.35 2.17
CA ILE A 135 -3.51 3.70 2.97
C ILE A 135 -3.65 3.19 4.42
N PRO A 136 -4.74 3.48 5.16
CA PRO A 136 -4.91 2.96 6.52
C PRO A 136 -4.93 1.43 6.60
N VAL A 137 -5.55 0.77 5.62
CA VAL A 137 -5.58 -0.70 5.58
C VAL A 137 -4.19 -1.28 5.36
N TYR A 138 -3.41 -0.72 4.45
CA TYR A 138 -2.05 -1.17 4.21
C TYR A 138 -1.10 -0.86 5.37
N PHE A 139 -1.24 0.28 6.03
CA PHE A 139 -0.50 0.59 7.26
C PHE A 139 -0.80 -0.43 8.36
N TYR A 140 -2.07 -0.77 8.53
CA TYR A 140 -2.51 -1.77 9.48
C TYR A 140 -1.96 -3.15 9.13
N LEU A 141 -2.10 -3.57 7.87
CA LEU A 141 -1.63 -4.87 7.38
C LEU A 141 -0.11 -5.00 7.51
N ALA A 142 0.66 -4.01 7.05
CA ALA A 142 2.11 -4.04 7.15
C ALA A 142 2.59 -4.09 8.60
N GLY A 143 1.94 -3.35 9.50
CA GLY A 143 2.22 -3.42 10.93
C GLY A 143 1.88 -4.79 11.53
N LEU A 144 0.80 -5.42 11.06
CA LEU A 144 0.39 -6.76 11.48
C LEU A 144 1.41 -7.82 11.02
N VAL A 145 1.77 -7.78 9.73
CA VAL A 145 2.76 -8.67 9.09
C VAL A 145 4.13 -8.52 9.76
N TYR A 146 4.57 -7.29 9.96
CA TYR A 146 5.83 -7.00 10.63
C TYR A 146 5.90 -7.64 12.03
N ARG A 147 4.89 -7.42 12.86
CA ARG A 147 4.85 -7.97 14.23
C ARG A 147 4.84 -9.48 14.24
N GLN A 148 4.02 -10.10 13.41
CA GLN A 148 3.93 -11.54 13.32
C GLN A 148 5.24 -12.17 12.86
N SER A 149 5.84 -11.64 11.80
CA SER A 149 7.12 -12.09 11.24
C SER A 149 8.29 -11.83 12.20
N TYR A 150 8.27 -10.69 12.89
CA TYR A 150 9.29 -10.37 13.90
C TYR A 150 9.24 -11.34 15.10
N ASP A 151 8.06 -11.75 15.52
CA ASP A 151 7.90 -12.77 16.56
C ASP A 151 8.47 -14.12 16.10
N ILE A 152 8.28 -14.51 14.84
CA ILE A 152 8.87 -15.72 14.26
C ILE A 152 10.41 -15.59 14.24
N TRP A 153 10.92 -14.45 13.81
CA TRP A 153 12.37 -14.21 13.76
C TRP A 153 13.01 -14.31 15.15
N LYS A 154 12.39 -13.66 16.15
CA LYS A 154 12.88 -13.68 17.52
C LYS A 154 12.84 -15.08 18.16
N ASN A 155 11.91 -15.91 17.76
CA ASN A 155 11.72 -17.28 18.29
C ASN A 155 12.36 -18.36 17.43
N TYR A 156 13.39 -18.04 16.63
CA TYR A 156 14.15 -18.98 15.81
C TYR A 156 13.31 -19.81 14.83
N GLY A 157 12.29 -19.23 14.26
CA GLY A 157 11.43 -19.87 13.26
C GLY A 157 10.29 -20.70 13.81
N LEU A 158 10.08 -20.75 15.13
CA LEU A 158 8.92 -21.40 15.73
C LEU A 158 7.66 -20.60 15.45
N VAL A 159 6.62 -21.29 15.01
CA VAL A 159 5.31 -20.67 14.73
C VAL A 159 4.76 -20.01 15.98
N PRO A 160 4.42 -18.70 15.96
CA PRO A 160 3.96 -18.00 17.15
C PRO A 160 2.60 -18.55 17.60
N GLN A 161 2.43 -18.68 18.92
CA GLN A 161 1.19 -19.15 19.55
C GLN A 161 -0.07 -18.34 19.17
N LYS A 162 0.07 -17.17 18.58
CA LYS A 162 -1.01 -16.20 18.30
C LYS A 162 -1.47 -16.16 16.84
N SER A 163 -1.17 -17.19 16.04
CA SER A 163 -1.58 -17.29 14.63
C SER A 163 -3.09 -17.09 14.42
N ARG A 164 -3.93 -17.53 15.34
CA ARG A 164 -5.38 -17.31 15.26
C ARG A 164 -5.79 -15.84 15.33
N LEU A 165 -5.11 -15.05 16.17
CA LEU A 165 -5.36 -13.61 16.28
C LEU A 165 -4.92 -12.90 15.01
N TYR A 166 -3.75 -13.26 14.49
CA TYR A 166 -3.21 -12.74 13.23
C TYR A 166 -4.18 -12.97 12.07
N ILE A 167 -4.66 -14.22 11.90
CA ILE A 167 -5.62 -14.58 10.84
C ILE A 167 -6.91 -13.77 10.98
N ARG A 168 -7.48 -13.68 12.19
CA ARG A 168 -8.70 -12.90 12.43
C ARG A 168 -8.53 -11.42 12.07
N GLN A 169 -7.41 -10.81 12.48
CA GLN A 169 -7.11 -9.41 12.18
C GLN A 169 -6.85 -9.18 10.69
N GLY A 170 -6.15 -10.11 10.03
CA GLY A 170 -5.94 -10.08 8.60
C GLY A 170 -7.23 -10.22 7.80
N MET A 171 -8.14 -11.12 8.22
CA MET A 171 -9.47 -11.25 7.60
C MET A 171 -10.31 -9.98 7.76
N THR A 172 -10.27 -9.34 8.94
CA THR A 172 -10.96 -8.06 9.13
C THR A 172 -10.40 -6.97 8.21
N ALA A 173 -9.08 -6.89 8.09
CA ALA A 173 -8.43 -5.95 7.17
C ALA A 173 -8.81 -6.25 5.71
N PHE A 174 -8.89 -7.52 5.32
CA PHE A 174 -9.32 -7.95 3.99
C PHE A 174 -10.76 -7.54 3.68
N LEU A 175 -11.69 -7.69 4.64
CA LEU A 175 -13.08 -7.26 4.46
C LEU A 175 -13.19 -5.74 4.25
N VAL A 176 -12.47 -4.95 5.05
CA VAL A 176 -12.43 -3.48 4.87
C VAL A 176 -11.82 -3.13 3.53
N TYR A 177 -10.77 -3.82 3.13
CA TYR A 177 -10.11 -3.64 1.83
C TYR A 177 -11.04 -3.94 0.66
N THR A 178 -11.77 -5.06 0.71
CA THR A 178 -12.76 -5.45 -0.31
C THR A 178 -13.90 -4.43 -0.38
N GLY A 179 -14.35 -3.91 0.76
CA GLY A 179 -15.31 -2.81 0.82
C GLY A 179 -14.79 -1.56 0.11
N GLY A 180 -13.51 -1.24 0.24
CA GLY A 180 -12.85 -0.15 -0.50
C GLY A 180 -12.84 -0.37 -2.01
N ILE A 181 -12.54 -1.60 -2.46
CA ILE A 181 -12.57 -1.96 -3.89
C ILE A 181 -14.00 -1.82 -4.46
N LEU A 182 -15.00 -2.26 -3.73
CA LEU A 182 -16.41 -2.09 -4.13
C LEU A 182 -16.77 -0.60 -4.23
N ALA A 183 -16.42 0.20 -3.24
CA ALA A 183 -16.65 1.65 -3.29
C ALA A 183 -15.96 2.31 -4.49
N GLU A 184 -14.70 1.90 -4.80
CA GLU A 184 -13.96 2.39 -5.97
C GLU A 184 -14.69 2.05 -7.27
N SER A 185 -15.20 0.83 -7.42
CA SER A 185 -15.90 0.40 -8.65
C SER A 185 -17.26 1.09 -8.86
N PHE A 186 -17.88 1.59 -7.78
CA PHE A 186 -19.11 2.37 -7.88
C PHE A 186 -18.86 3.86 -8.12
N LEU A 187 -17.72 4.39 -7.64
CA LEU A 187 -17.39 5.82 -7.77
C LEU A 187 -16.66 6.14 -9.07
N ASN A 188 -16.00 5.14 -9.69
CA ASN A 188 -15.25 5.27 -10.94
C ASN A 188 -15.73 4.23 -11.96
N PRO A 189 -16.96 4.32 -12.48
CA PRO A 189 -17.46 3.41 -13.51
C PRO A 189 -16.76 3.60 -14.86
#